data_43e8092c8ab4680207d83ae329dd5157
#
_entry.id   43e8092c8ab4680207d83ae329dd5157
#
_cell.length_a   1.000
_cell.length_b   1.000
_cell.length_c   1.000
_cell.angle_alpha   90.00
_cell.angle_beta   90.00
_cell.angle_gamma   90.00
#
_symmetry.space_group_name_H-M   'P 1'
#
loop_
_entity.id
_entity.type
_entity.pdbx_description
1 polymer ?
#
loop_
_entity_poly.entity_id
_entity_poly.type
_entity_poly.pdbx_seq_one_letter_code
_entity_poly.pdbx_strand_id
1 'polypeptide(L)'
;MTDYPKIEKLIPHRAPIICVDEVVVVDALTATTSYKVKSNSIFFSENIFSELGLLENAAQTSFVFLNFFFKDSSDQLLKENSNSIGFISNISSMKIHFLPKLDEELITCTQTELVYDSENLKICNVKAQTLVNEKIAFESEMKMILQIHDA
;
A
#
# COMPACT_ATOMS: atom_id res chain seq x y z
N MET A 1 7.23 -21.59 0.84
CA MET A 1 6.64 -20.47 1.61
C MET A 1 7.63 -19.33 1.67
N THR A 2 7.33 -18.24 1.04
CA THR A 2 8.20 -17.07 1.08
C THR A 2 7.97 -16.37 2.43
N ASP A 3 9.01 -16.32 3.24
CA ASP A 3 8.96 -15.64 4.54
C ASP A 3 9.25 -14.15 4.32
N TYR A 4 8.20 -13.36 4.13
CA TYR A 4 8.34 -11.91 3.98
C TYR A 4 8.61 -11.24 5.34
N PRO A 5 9.41 -10.17 5.36
CA PRO A 5 9.61 -9.39 6.58
C PRO A 5 8.28 -8.85 7.14
N LYS A 6 8.26 -8.56 8.44
CA LYS A 6 7.12 -7.88 9.05
C LYS A 6 6.87 -6.54 8.35
N ILE A 7 5.59 -6.18 8.25
CA ILE A 7 5.15 -5.01 7.48
C ILE A 7 5.83 -3.70 7.94
N GLU A 8 6.11 -3.56 9.22
CA GLU A 8 6.76 -2.37 9.78
C GLU A 8 8.20 -2.19 9.28
N LYS A 9 8.81 -3.24 8.72
CA LYS A 9 10.13 -3.16 8.08
C LYS A 9 10.05 -2.77 6.60
N LEU A 10 8.87 -2.83 6.02
CA LEU A 10 8.63 -2.63 4.59
C LEU A 10 8.00 -1.29 4.27
N ILE A 11 7.26 -0.71 5.21
CA ILE A 11 6.62 0.58 5.03
C ILE A 11 6.91 1.51 6.22
N PRO A 12 6.94 2.84 6.01
CA PRO A 12 7.21 3.79 7.09
C PRO A 12 6.02 4.01 8.02
N HIS A 13 4.83 3.57 7.62
CA HIS A 13 3.58 3.77 8.35
C HIS A 13 3.59 3.03 9.69
N ARG A 14 2.93 3.63 10.68
CA ARG A 14 2.77 3.06 12.03
C ARG A 14 1.34 3.23 12.50
N ALA A 15 0.96 2.51 13.55
CA ALA A 15 -0.34 2.70 14.17
C ALA A 15 -0.54 4.17 14.56
N PRO A 16 -1.72 4.74 14.38
CA PRO A 16 -3.00 4.10 13.99
C PRO A 16 -3.26 4.06 12.47
N ILE A 17 -2.35 4.53 11.63
CA ILE A 17 -2.56 4.69 10.19
C ILE A 17 -2.36 3.37 9.42
N ILE A 18 -1.53 2.48 9.93
CA ILE A 18 -1.21 1.23 9.24
C ILE A 18 -2.47 0.39 9.01
N CYS A 19 -2.69 0.00 7.75
CA CYS A 19 -3.81 -0.85 7.35
C CYS A 19 -3.38 -1.94 6.36
N VAL A 20 -2.22 -2.54 6.61
CA VAL A 20 -1.72 -3.76 6.00
C VAL A 20 -1.20 -4.65 7.11
N ASP A 21 -1.57 -5.93 7.12
CA ASP A 21 -1.07 -6.88 8.10
C ASP A 21 0.13 -7.67 7.58
N GLU A 22 0.00 -8.25 6.39
CA GLU A 22 1.01 -9.15 5.84
C GLU A 22 1.16 -9.00 4.33
N VAL A 23 2.35 -9.31 3.86
CA VAL A 23 2.63 -9.47 2.44
C VAL A 23 2.26 -10.89 2.01
N VAL A 24 1.42 -11.01 1.00
CA VAL A 24 1.02 -12.30 0.42
C VAL A 24 2.01 -12.71 -0.67
N VAL A 25 2.26 -11.81 -1.63
CA VAL A 25 3.21 -12.06 -2.71
C VAL A 25 3.70 -10.74 -3.30
N VAL A 26 4.95 -10.70 -3.69
CA VAL A 26 5.55 -9.62 -4.49
C VAL A 26 6.27 -10.24 -5.67
N ASP A 27 6.02 -9.71 -6.86
CA ASP A 27 6.71 -10.09 -8.08
C ASP A 27 7.26 -8.85 -8.81
N ALA A 28 7.72 -9.01 -10.04
CA ALA A 28 8.36 -7.94 -10.81
C ALA A 28 7.42 -6.75 -11.13
N LEU A 29 6.11 -6.92 -11.03
CA LEU A 29 5.12 -5.91 -11.42
C LEU A 29 4.11 -5.60 -10.33
N THR A 30 3.88 -6.53 -9.40
CA THR A 30 2.76 -6.45 -8.47
C THR A 30 3.18 -6.73 -7.03
N ALA A 31 2.39 -6.21 -6.11
CA ALA A 31 2.40 -6.62 -4.71
C ALA A 31 0.98 -6.93 -4.27
N THR A 32 0.85 -7.98 -3.48
CA THR A 32 -0.43 -8.37 -2.87
C THR A 32 -0.25 -8.45 -1.36
N THR A 33 -1.17 -7.83 -0.64
CA THR A 33 -1.18 -7.80 0.83
C THR A 33 -2.51 -8.28 1.38
N SER A 34 -2.50 -8.65 2.65
CA SER A 34 -3.71 -8.93 3.40
C SER A 34 -3.88 -7.94 4.57
N TYR A 35 -5.12 -7.65 4.89
CA TYR A 35 -5.49 -6.83 6.05
C TYR A 35 -6.85 -7.27 6.58
N LYS A 36 -6.92 -7.56 7.86
CA LYS A 36 -8.18 -7.83 8.53
C LYS A 36 -8.73 -6.55 9.16
N VAL A 37 -9.96 -6.18 8.82
CA VAL A 37 -10.60 -4.98 9.34
C VAL A 37 -10.74 -5.06 10.86
N LYS A 38 -10.21 -4.05 11.56
CA LYS A 38 -10.15 -3.97 13.02
C LYS A 38 -11.03 -2.85 13.55
N SER A 39 -11.68 -3.09 14.69
CA SER A 39 -12.54 -2.10 15.34
C SER A 39 -11.80 -0.83 15.80
N ASN A 40 -10.50 -0.93 16.06
CA ASN A 40 -9.66 0.19 16.48
C ASN A 40 -8.97 0.93 15.31
N SER A 41 -9.25 0.55 14.08
CA SER A 41 -8.76 1.30 12.92
C SER A 41 -9.39 2.69 12.87
N ILE A 42 -8.58 3.72 12.55
CA ILE A 42 -9.09 5.09 12.36
C ILE A 42 -10.03 5.20 11.15
N PHE A 43 -10.00 4.21 10.25
CA PHE A 43 -10.86 4.16 9.06
C PHE A 43 -12.13 3.35 9.27
N PHE A 44 -12.30 2.76 10.48
CA PHE A 44 -13.48 1.97 10.82
C PHE A 44 -14.45 2.81 11.65
N SER A 45 -15.70 2.89 11.20
CA SER A 45 -16.76 3.61 11.89
C SER A 45 -18.11 3.09 11.40
N GLU A 46 -19.12 3.08 12.28
CA GLU A 46 -20.46 2.64 11.92
C GLU A 46 -20.51 1.25 11.25
N ASN A 47 -19.69 0.35 11.76
CA ASN A 47 -19.57 -1.05 11.29
C ASN A 47 -19.07 -1.22 9.85
N ILE A 48 -18.39 -0.21 9.29
CA ILE A 48 -17.77 -0.28 7.97
C ILE A 48 -16.33 0.24 7.99
N PHE A 49 -15.51 -0.31 7.11
CA PHE A 49 -14.21 0.21 6.76
C PHE A 49 -14.37 1.18 5.61
N SER A 50 -13.96 2.43 5.78
CA SER A 50 -14.30 3.53 4.87
C SER A 50 -13.54 3.47 3.55
N GLU A 51 -14.01 4.28 2.58
CA GLU A 51 -13.35 4.50 1.29
C GLU A 51 -11.90 4.97 1.47
N LEU A 52 -11.68 5.85 2.45
CA LEU A 52 -10.33 6.35 2.75
C LEU A 52 -9.41 5.23 3.26
N GLY A 53 -9.97 4.30 4.02
CA GLY A 53 -9.23 3.12 4.47
C GLY A 53 -8.84 2.21 3.31
N LEU A 54 -9.75 1.98 2.37
CA LEU A 54 -9.47 1.21 1.16
C LEU A 54 -8.37 1.87 0.31
N LEU A 55 -8.42 3.18 0.16
CA LEU A 55 -7.43 3.94 -0.58
C LEU A 55 -6.06 3.89 0.11
N GLU A 56 -6.03 4.10 1.42
CA GLU A 56 -4.80 4.04 2.21
C GLU A 56 -4.17 2.63 2.19
N ASN A 57 -4.99 1.59 2.31
CA ASN A 57 -4.55 0.20 2.17
C ASN A 57 -3.89 -0.05 0.80
N ALA A 58 -4.49 0.44 -0.28
CA ALA A 58 -3.93 0.32 -1.63
C ALA A 58 -2.60 1.08 -1.76
N ALA A 59 -2.51 2.29 -1.21
CA ALA A 59 -1.29 3.08 -1.22
C ALA A 59 -0.17 2.38 -0.44
N GLN A 60 -0.46 1.85 0.73
CA GLN A 60 0.52 1.11 1.53
C GLN A 60 0.97 -0.18 0.83
N THR A 61 0.07 -0.87 0.14
CA THR A 61 0.42 -2.06 -0.65
C THR A 61 1.39 -1.70 -1.78
N SER A 62 1.19 -0.57 -2.46
CA SER A 62 2.12 -0.10 -3.49
C SER A 62 3.49 0.25 -2.90
N PHE A 63 3.53 0.74 -1.67
CA PHE A 63 4.77 1.01 -0.94
C PHE A 63 5.57 -0.26 -0.67
N VAL A 64 4.90 -1.37 -0.37
CA VAL A 64 5.54 -2.68 -0.24
C VAL A 64 6.27 -3.04 -1.52
N PHE A 65 5.62 -2.88 -2.67
CA PHE A 65 6.24 -3.12 -3.97
C PHE A 65 7.50 -2.27 -4.17
N LEU A 66 7.41 -0.97 -3.93
CA LEU A 66 8.53 -0.05 -4.10
C LEU A 66 9.72 -0.44 -3.22
N ASN A 67 9.46 -0.87 -2.01
CA ASN A 67 10.51 -1.33 -1.11
C ASN A 67 11.27 -2.53 -1.67
N PHE A 68 10.54 -3.54 -2.15
CA PHE A 68 11.17 -4.73 -2.72
C PHE A 68 11.92 -4.43 -4.00
N PHE A 69 11.34 -3.63 -4.87
CA PHE A 69 11.90 -3.35 -6.20
C PHE A 69 13.17 -2.51 -6.13
N PHE A 70 13.25 -1.54 -5.23
CA PHE A 70 14.37 -0.61 -5.13
C PHE A 70 15.40 -0.96 -4.06
N LYS A 71 15.18 -2.03 -3.32
CA LYS A 71 16.07 -2.45 -2.22
C LYS A 71 17.46 -2.84 -2.71
N ASP A 72 17.56 -3.41 -3.91
CA ASP A 72 18.82 -3.97 -4.42
C ASP A 72 19.77 -2.94 -5.02
N SER A 73 19.31 -1.77 -5.41
CA SER A 73 20.15 -0.79 -6.09
C SER A 73 21.03 0.04 -5.16
N SER A 74 20.70 0.14 -3.87
CA SER A 74 21.49 0.95 -2.93
C SER A 74 21.32 0.62 -1.46
N ASP A 75 20.67 -0.47 -1.09
CA ASP A 75 20.41 -0.84 0.32
C ASP A 75 19.61 0.21 1.13
N GLN A 76 18.86 1.15 0.48
CA GLN A 76 18.60 2.42 1.13
C GLN A 76 17.18 2.99 1.05
N LEU A 77 16.22 2.34 0.39
CA LEU A 77 14.88 2.94 0.31
C LEU A 77 14.22 3.15 1.68
N LEU A 78 14.56 2.28 2.63
CA LEU A 78 14.10 2.39 4.02
C LEU A 78 15.26 2.10 4.97
N LYS A 79 16.35 2.88 4.89
CA LYS A 79 17.29 2.93 6.02
C LYS A 79 16.55 3.44 7.24
N GLU A 80 16.88 2.88 8.40
CA GLU A 80 16.35 3.33 9.69
C GLU A 80 16.50 4.84 9.92
N ASN A 81 17.32 5.51 9.11
CA ASN A 81 17.64 6.93 9.19
C ASN A 81 17.25 7.72 7.91
N SER A 82 16.57 7.12 6.92
CA SER A 82 16.13 7.89 5.77
C SER A 82 14.74 8.49 6.02
N ASN A 83 14.60 9.77 5.77
CA ASN A 83 13.32 10.46 5.78
C ASN A 83 12.66 10.31 4.41
N SER A 84 12.12 9.13 4.10
CA SER A 84 11.32 8.97 2.90
C SER A 84 9.86 9.27 3.20
N ILE A 85 9.24 10.05 2.32
CA ILE A 85 7.83 10.40 2.40
C ILE A 85 7.16 9.92 1.13
N GLY A 86 6.11 9.11 1.28
CA GLY A 86 5.27 8.69 0.18
C GLY A 86 3.86 9.23 0.34
N PHE A 87 3.29 9.72 -0.74
CA PHE A 87 1.92 10.25 -0.71
C PHE A 87 1.23 10.06 -2.06
N ILE A 88 -0.10 10.05 -2.00
CA ILE A 88 -0.95 10.05 -3.19
C ILE A 88 -1.01 11.48 -3.70
N SER A 89 -0.55 11.72 -4.94
CA SER A 89 -0.63 13.05 -5.55
C SER A 89 -1.87 13.26 -6.38
N ASN A 90 -2.44 12.18 -6.92
CA ASN A 90 -3.61 12.23 -7.78
C ASN A 90 -4.33 10.88 -7.79
N ILE A 91 -5.65 10.94 -7.82
CA ILE A 91 -6.52 9.78 -8.02
C ILE A 91 -7.28 10.02 -9.32
N SER A 92 -6.96 9.25 -10.37
CA SER A 92 -7.61 9.39 -11.67
C SER A 92 -8.93 8.63 -11.75
N SER A 93 -9.06 7.54 -10.99
CA SER A 93 -10.32 6.81 -10.85
C SER A 93 -10.39 6.09 -9.52
N MET A 94 -11.60 5.99 -8.98
CA MET A 94 -11.89 5.23 -7.78
C MET A 94 -13.29 4.66 -7.89
N LYS A 95 -13.40 3.34 -7.79
CA LYS A 95 -14.67 2.64 -7.87
C LYS A 95 -14.88 1.77 -6.65
N ILE A 96 -15.92 2.04 -5.91
CA ILE A 96 -16.28 1.31 -4.69
C ILE A 96 -17.53 0.49 -4.99
N HIS A 97 -17.41 -0.83 -4.89
CA HIS A 97 -18.53 -1.74 -5.10
C HIS A 97 -19.27 -1.98 -3.78
N PHE A 98 -18.55 -2.12 -2.69
CA PHE A 98 -19.10 -2.20 -1.33
C PHE A 98 -18.00 -1.89 -0.32
N LEU A 99 -18.41 -1.55 0.91
CA LEU A 99 -17.49 -1.25 2.00
C LEU A 99 -17.35 -2.47 2.91
N PRO A 100 -16.12 -2.89 3.23
CA PRO A 100 -15.87 -4.02 4.11
C PRO A 100 -16.37 -3.77 5.53
N LYS A 101 -16.73 -4.85 6.21
CA LYS A 101 -17.19 -4.86 7.59
C LYS A 101 -16.12 -5.37 8.54
N LEU A 102 -16.39 -5.26 9.84
CA LEU A 102 -15.51 -5.78 10.89
C LEU A 102 -15.16 -7.24 10.62
N ASP A 103 -13.89 -7.58 10.87
CA ASP A 103 -13.31 -8.92 10.72
C ASP A 103 -13.23 -9.46 9.29
N GLU A 104 -13.73 -8.74 8.30
CA GLU A 104 -13.52 -9.11 6.90
C GLU A 104 -12.07 -8.88 6.49
N GLU A 105 -11.55 -9.76 5.65
CA GLU A 105 -10.18 -9.71 5.17
C GLU A 105 -10.13 -9.08 3.77
N LEU A 106 -9.29 -8.05 3.65
CA LEU A 106 -8.96 -7.41 2.39
C LEU A 106 -7.75 -8.12 1.78
N ILE A 107 -7.88 -8.56 0.53
CA ILE A 107 -6.75 -8.99 -0.30
C ILE A 107 -6.59 -7.95 -1.39
N THR A 108 -5.54 -7.14 -1.29
CA THR A 108 -5.29 -6.03 -2.19
C THR A 108 -4.07 -6.31 -3.05
N CYS A 109 -4.27 -6.23 -4.36
CA CYS A 109 -3.21 -6.34 -5.35
C CYS A 109 -3.01 -4.98 -6.00
N THR A 110 -1.76 -4.54 -6.07
CA THR A 110 -1.36 -3.33 -6.78
C THR A 110 -0.38 -3.65 -7.89
N GLN A 111 -0.57 -3.03 -9.04
CA GLN A 111 0.38 -3.02 -10.15
C GLN A 111 0.98 -1.62 -10.22
N THR A 112 2.31 -1.55 -10.13
CA THR A 112 3.04 -0.27 -10.04
C THR A 112 3.92 -0.10 -11.27
N GLU A 113 3.77 1.04 -11.93
CA GLU A 113 4.60 1.47 -13.05
C GLU A 113 5.37 2.72 -12.67
N LEU A 114 6.69 2.64 -12.72
CA LEU A 114 7.56 3.79 -12.48
C LEU A 114 7.58 4.69 -13.72
N VAL A 115 7.10 5.93 -13.60
CA VAL A 115 7.02 6.90 -14.70
C VAL A 115 8.09 7.97 -14.62
N TYR A 116 8.68 8.18 -13.44
CA TYR A 116 9.82 9.07 -13.24
C TYR A 116 10.71 8.51 -12.14
N ASP A 117 11.99 8.47 -12.39
CA ASP A 117 12.98 7.94 -11.46
C ASP A 117 14.20 8.83 -11.38
N SER A 118 14.44 9.39 -10.21
CA SER A 118 15.68 10.09 -9.87
C SER A 118 16.14 9.61 -8.49
N GLU A 119 17.33 10.04 -8.09
CA GLU A 119 17.91 9.67 -6.80
C GLU A 119 16.99 10.03 -5.62
N ASN A 120 16.30 11.18 -5.71
CA ASN A 120 15.52 11.73 -4.60
C ASN A 120 14.00 11.72 -4.82
N LEU A 121 13.55 11.38 -6.03
CA LEU A 121 12.13 11.46 -6.38
C LEU A 121 11.75 10.33 -7.33
N LYS A 122 10.70 9.61 -6.94
CA LYS A 122 10.09 8.58 -7.79
C LYS A 122 8.61 8.87 -7.93
N ILE A 123 8.11 8.79 -9.16
CA ILE A 123 6.69 8.96 -9.47
C ILE A 123 6.19 7.68 -10.11
N CYS A 124 5.11 7.14 -9.57
CA CYS A 124 4.54 5.86 -10.01
C CYS A 124 3.07 6.01 -10.35
N ASN A 125 2.63 5.32 -11.41
CA ASN A 125 1.22 5.04 -11.63
C ASN A 125 0.89 3.70 -10.98
N VAL A 126 -0.19 3.65 -10.22
CA VAL A 126 -0.61 2.48 -9.48
C VAL A 126 -2.04 2.12 -9.85
N LYS A 127 -2.26 0.86 -10.25
CA LYS A 127 -3.58 0.26 -10.37
C LYS A 127 -3.79 -0.67 -9.19
N ALA A 128 -4.87 -0.49 -8.46
CA ALA A 128 -5.19 -1.28 -7.27
C ALA A 128 -6.54 -1.96 -7.41
N GLN A 129 -6.63 -3.16 -6.88
CA GLN A 129 -7.86 -3.92 -6.74
C GLN A 129 -7.89 -4.60 -5.37
N THR A 130 -9.00 -4.46 -4.66
CA THR A 130 -9.20 -5.10 -3.36
C THR A 130 -10.35 -6.10 -3.46
N LEU A 131 -10.08 -7.33 -3.04
CA LEU A 131 -11.07 -8.40 -2.90
C LEU A 131 -11.44 -8.61 -1.44
N VAL A 132 -12.72 -8.84 -1.20
CA VAL A 132 -13.28 -9.28 0.08
C VAL A 132 -14.20 -10.45 -0.22
N ASN A 133 -13.93 -11.62 0.40
CA ASN A 133 -14.67 -12.86 0.12
C ASN A 133 -14.73 -13.17 -1.39
N GLU A 134 -13.58 -13.02 -2.07
CA GLU A 134 -13.42 -13.29 -3.51
C GLU A 134 -14.24 -12.36 -4.44
N LYS A 135 -14.82 -11.28 -3.89
CA LYS A 135 -15.55 -10.26 -4.64
C LYS A 135 -14.80 -8.95 -4.66
N ILE A 136 -14.82 -8.27 -5.80
CA ILE A 136 -14.18 -6.96 -5.92
C ILE A 136 -14.94 -5.93 -5.08
N ALA A 137 -14.30 -5.41 -4.05
CA ALA A 137 -14.83 -4.34 -3.20
C ALA A 137 -14.43 -2.97 -3.72
N PHE A 138 -13.22 -2.85 -4.29
CA PHE A 138 -12.59 -1.57 -4.60
C PHE A 138 -11.63 -1.71 -5.77
N GLU A 139 -11.62 -0.70 -6.64
CA GLU A 139 -10.65 -0.53 -7.71
C GLU A 139 -10.23 0.94 -7.77
N SER A 140 -8.96 1.19 -8.06
CA SER A 140 -8.44 2.56 -8.15
C SER A 140 -7.27 2.65 -9.11
N GLU A 141 -7.16 3.81 -9.77
CA GLU A 141 -5.95 4.23 -10.45
C GLU A 141 -5.46 5.52 -9.79
N MET A 142 -4.22 5.53 -9.33
CA MET A 142 -3.66 6.66 -8.60
C MET A 142 -2.21 6.91 -9.01
N LYS A 143 -1.74 8.12 -8.75
CA LYS A 143 -0.34 8.48 -8.86
C LYS A 143 0.24 8.63 -7.47
N MET A 144 1.35 7.94 -7.24
CA MET A 144 2.09 7.99 -5.99
C MET A 144 3.41 8.71 -6.20
N ILE A 145 3.79 9.52 -5.24
CA ILE A 145 5.09 10.19 -5.19
C ILE A 145 5.86 9.69 -3.98
N LEU A 146 7.09 9.26 -4.21
CA LEU A 146 8.04 8.92 -3.16
C LEU A 146 9.18 9.93 -3.18
N GLN A 147 9.31 10.71 -2.12
CA GLN A 147 10.42 11.61 -1.88
C GLN A 147 11.41 10.96 -0.91
N ILE A 148 12.67 10.92 -1.30
CA ILE A 148 13.74 10.35 -0.49
C ILE A 148 14.66 11.49 -0.06
N HIS A 149 14.77 11.72 1.24
CA HIS A 149 15.66 12.72 1.81
C HIS A 149 16.81 12.01 2.49
N ASP A 150 18.03 12.39 2.17
CA ASP A 150 19.22 11.96 2.91
C ASP A 150 19.16 12.55 4.32
N ALA A 151 19.43 11.69 5.29
CA ALA A 151 19.47 12.10 6.70
C ALA A 151 20.62 13.05 6.98
#